data_e9b918b0260139d90977b1d992206166
#
_entry.id   e9b918b0260139d90977b1d992206166
#
_cell.length_a   1.000
_cell.length_b   1.000
_cell.length_c   1.000
_cell.angle_alpha   90.00
_cell.angle_beta   90.00
_cell.angle_gamma   90.00
#
_symmetry.space_group_name_H-M   'P 1'
#
loop_
_entity.id
_entity.type
_entity.pdbx_description
1 polymer ?
#
loop_
_entity_poly.entity_id
_entity_poly.type
_entity_poly.pdbx_seq_one_letter_code
_entity_poly.pdbx_strand_id
1 'polypeptide(L)'
;NRAKENYSIEGIVHGGILSKYQKDNFSLICEKNNLEILSPLWNTKPESYMKKLLEENFEYIISSVSSDGLNDSWLGQIIDKNRLETLEKLQKKFGFNLNFEGGEAETFVINCPLFEKSLFIQDSSTEWDGYRGRFEILDVKLKDNA
;
A
#
# COMPACT_ATOMS: atom_id res chain seq x y z
N ASN A 1 22.32 9.90 6.28
CA ASN A 1 23.78 9.93 6.06
C ASN A 1 24.31 8.61 5.48
N ARG A 2 24.06 7.42 6.10
CA ARG A 2 24.59 6.12 5.62
C ARG A 2 24.31 5.82 4.14
N ALA A 3 23.10 6.10 3.64
CA ALA A 3 22.76 5.88 2.24
C ALA A 3 23.56 6.78 1.30
N LYS A 4 23.72 8.07 1.65
CA LYS A 4 24.52 9.02 0.87
C LYS A 4 25.99 8.62 0.84
N GLU A 5 26.54 8.22 1.98
CA GLU A 5 27.96 7.79 2.10
C GLU A 5 28.23 6.49 1.33
N ASN A 6 27.30 5.52 1.40
CA ASN A 6 27.51 4.18 0.82
C ASN A 6 27.14 4.09 -0.66
N TYR A 7 26.16 4.89 -1.13
CA TYR A 7 25.57 4.71 -2.45
C TYR A 7 25.57 5.99 -3.30
N SER A 8 26.16 7.09 -2.81
CA SER A 8 26.25 8.38 -3.53
C SER A 8 24.91 8.85 -4.07
N ILE A 9 23.83 8.69 -3.29
CA ILE A 9 22.48 9.10 -3.70
C ILE A 9 22.40 10.62 -3.83
N GLU A 10 21.67 11.10 -4.85
CA GLU A 10 21.44 12.53 -5.11
C GLU A 10 20.06 12.98 -4.59
N GLY A 11 19.13 12.05 -4.39
CA GLY A 11 17.76 12.37 -3.96
C GLY A 11 17.05 11.22 -3.28
N ILE A 12 15.86 11.52 -2.79
CA ILE A 12 14.90 10.56 -2.20
C ILE A 12 13.58 10.64 -2.96
N VAL A 13 13.08 9.48 -3.35
CA VAL A 13 11.72 9.34 -3.87
C VAL A 13 10.84 8.80 -2.76
N HIS A 14 9.69 9.44 -2.49
CA HIS A 14 8.71 8.92 -1.54
C HIS A 14 7.31 8.81 -2.15
N GLY A 15 6.55 7.80 -1.72
CA GLY A 15 5.22 7.48 -2.23
C GLY A 15 4.06 8.15 -1.49
N GLY A 16 4.31 9.09 -0.57
CA GLY A 16 3.25 9.79 0.16
C GLY A 16 2.30 10.52 -0.77
N ILE A 17 0.99 10.32 -0.58
CA ILE A 17 -0.05 10.84 -1.46
C ILE A 17 -0.64 12.14 -0.88
N LEU A 18 -1.11 12.12 0.36
CA LEU A 18 -1.75 13.25 1.04
C LEU A 18 -1.20 13.52 2.44
N SER A 19 -0.36 12.66 2.97
CA SER A 19 0.21 12.80 4.31
C SER A 19 1.21 13.96 4.38
N LYS A 20 0.73 15.13 4.80
CA LYS A 20 1.58 16.32 5.01
C LYS A 20 2.72 16.03 5.99
N TYR A 21 2.46 15.24 7.03
CA TYR A 21 3.47 14.83 8.01
C TYR A 21 4.64 14.08 7.33
N GLN A 22 4.36 13.11 6.47
CA GLN A 22 5.39 12.38 5.74
C GLN A 22 6.17 13.31 4.82
N LYS A 23 5.48 14.14 4.04
CA LYS A 23 6.12 15.09 3.12
C LYS A 23 7.05 16.04 3.85
N ASP A 24 6.59 16.66 4.93
CA ASP A 24 7.38 17.64 5.71
C ASP A 24 8.63 16.97 6.31
N ASN A 25 8.51 15.74 6.83
CA ASN A 25 9.66 14.99 7.36
C ASN A 25 10.67 14.63 6.29
N PHE A 26 10.23 14.11 5.12
CA PHE A 26 11.15 13.82 4.01
C PHE A 26 11.80 15.08 3.47
N SER A 27 11.06 16.19 3.33
CA SER A 27 11.62 17.48 2.91
C SER A 27 12.72 17.96 3.87
N LEU A 28 12.47 17.89 5.17
CA LEU A 28 13.46 18.27 6.20
C LEU A 28 14.72 17.38 6.15
N ILE A 29 14.56 16.08 5.93
CA ILE A 29 15.69 15.15 5.81
C ILE A 29 16.50 15.47 4.56
N CYS A 30 15.85 15.71 3.42
CA CYS A 30 16.50 16.05 2.16
C CYS A 30 17.27 17.37 2.28
N GLU A 31 16.65 18.41 2.83
CA GLU A 31 17.29 19.72 3.07
C GLU A 31 18.55 19.58 3.93
N LYS A 32 18.47 18.90 5.07
CA LYS A 32 19.61 18.68 5.97
C LYS A 32 20.77 17.91 5.37
N ASN A 33 20.52 17.14 4.31
CA ASN A 33 21.53 16.29 3.68
C ASN A 33 21.91 16.75 2.28
N ASN A 34 21.42 17.90 1.81
CA ASN A 34 21.59 18.38 0.43
C ASN A 34 21.21 17.29 -0.59
N LEU A 35 19.99 16.76 -0.47
CA LEU A 35 19.39 15.78 -1.37
C LEU A 35 18.18 16.38 -2.05
N GLU A 36 17.91 15.99 -3.29
CA GLU A 36 16.65 16.27 -3.95
C GLU A 36 15.51 15.45 -3.36
N ILE A 37 14.28 15.98 -3.42
CA ILE A 37 13.07 15.26 -3.04
C ILE A 37 12.15 15.12 -4.24
N LEU A 38 11.73 13.89 -4.51
CA LEU A 38 10.76 13.56 -5.56
C LEU A 38 9.52 12.93 -4.93
N SER A 39 8.35 13.49 -5.22
CA SER A 39 7.06 13.06 -4.67
C SER A 39 6.06 12.84 -5.80
N PRO A 40 6.25 11.83 -6.66
CA PRO A 40 5.49 11.69 -7.91
C PRO A 40 3.99 11.46 -7.70
N LEU A 41 3.58 10.97 -6.53
CA LEU A 41 2.18 10.70 -6.19
C LEU A 41 1.52 11.82 -5.38
N TRP A 42 2.28 12.88 -5.03
CA TRP A 42 1.75 13.94 -4.17
C TRP A 42 0.52 14.63 -4.77
N ASN A 43 -0.53 14.79 -3.97
CA ASN A 43 -1.83 15.34 -4.37
C ASN A 43 -2.62 14.50 -5.40
N THR A 44 -2.24 13.26 -5.64
CA THR A 44 -3.09 12.35 -6.43
C THR A 44 -4.37 12.04 -5.66
N LYS A 45 -5.51 12.05 -6.34
CA LYS A 45 -6.78 11.64 -5.72
C LYS A 45 -6.73 10.15 -5.37
N PRO A 46 -7.09 9.74 -4.14
CA PRO A 46 -7.04 8.33 -3.73
C PRO A 46 -7.79 7.39 -4.68
N GLU A 47 -8.97 7.79 -5.15
CA GLU A 47 -9.77 6.99 -6.09
C GLU A 47 -9.04 6.78 -7.42
N SER A 48 -8.40 7.82 -7.94
CA SER A 48 -7.63 7.74 -9.19
C SER A 48 -6.39 6.88 -9.02
N TYR A 49 -5.72 6.99 -7.87
CA TYR A 49 -4.56 6.17 -7.54
C TYR A 49 -4.90 4.68 -7.47
N MET A 50 -5.95 4.32 -6.72
CA MET A 50 -6.36 2.93 -6.55
C MET A 50 -6.83 2.30 -7.87
N LYS A 51 -7.55 3.05 -8.73
CA LYS A 51 -7.92 2.60 -10.07
C LYS A 51 -6.70 2.38 -10.96
N LYS A 52 -5.75 3.30 -10.91
CA LYS A 52 -4.52 3.19 -11.69
C LYS A 52 -3.68 1.97 -11.30
N LEU A 53 -3.64 1.59 -10.03
CA LEU A 53 -2.95 0.35 -9.61
C LEU A 53 -3.53 -0.87 -10.32
N LEU A 54 -4.87 -0.98 -10.44
CA LEU A 54 -5.52 -2.09 -11.15
C LEU A 54 -5.29 -2.02 -12.66
N GLU A 55 -5.35 -0.83 -13.25
CA GLU A 55 -5.09 -0.60 -14.68
C GLU A 55 -3.64 -0.95 -15.07
N GLU A 56 -2.70 -0.73 -14.16
CA GLU A 56 -1.27 -1.07 -14.32
C GLU A 56 -0.97 -2.53 -13.87
N ASN A 57 -1.99 -3.37 -13.69
CA ASN A 57 -1.87 -4.78 -13.34
C ASN A 57 -1.13 -5.05 -12.02
N PHE A 58 -1.30 -4.17 -11.02
CA PHE A 58 -0.89 -4.50 -9.67
C PHE A 58 -1.92 -5.45 -9.04
N GLU A 59 -1.45 -6.57 -8.51
CA GLU A 59 -2.25 -7.48 -7.69
C GLU A 59 -1.78 -7.38 -6.24
N TYR A 60 -2.69 -7.05 -5.35
CA TYR A 60 -2.40 -6.89 -3.93
C TYR A 60 -3.56 -7.37 -3.08
N ILE A 61 -3.23 -7.82 -1.89
CA ILE A 61 -4.19 -8.25 -0.87
C ILE A 61 -4.23 -7.25 0.28
N ILE A 62 -5.29 -7.25 1.06
CA ILE A 62 -5.34 -6.59 2.37
C ILE A 62 -4.75 -7.55 3.41
N SER A 63 -3.65 -7.13 4.04
CA SER A 63 -2.95 -7.93 5.07
C SER A 63 -3.32 -7.54 6.49
N SER A 64 -3.86 -6.34 6.71
CA SER A 64 -4.47 -5.98 8.00
C SER A 64 -5.58 -4.96 7.82
N VAL A 65 -6.50 -4.91 8.78
CA VAL A 65 -7.56 -3.92 8.87
C VAL A 65 -7.68 -3.40 10.30
N SER A 66 -7.95 -2.08 10.43
CA SER A 66 -8.08 -1.42 11.74
C SER A 66 -8.97 -0.17 11.66
N SER A 67 -10.07 -0.24 10.91
CA SER A 67 -10.98 0.89 10.70
C SER A 67 -12.43 0.45 10.65
N ASP A 68 -13.33 1.31 11.09
CA ASP A 68 -14.76 1.12 10.88
C ASP A 68 -15.07 0.91 9.38
N GLY A 69 -15.95 -0.03 9.09
CA GLY A 69 -16.34 -0.40 7.74
C GLY A 69 -15.49 -1.48 7.09
N LEU A 70 -14.33 -1.81 7.68
CA LEU A 70 -13.50 -2.95 7.27
C LEU A 70 -13.58 -4.03 8.34
N ASN A 71 -13.77 -5.27 7.92
CA ASN A 71 -13.86 -6.43 8.81
C ASN A 71 -12.94 -7.56 8.31
N ASP A 72 -12.98 -8.69 8.99
CA ASP A 72 -12.18 -9.88 8.68
C ASP A 72 -12.38 -10.42 7.27
N SER A 73 -13.55 -10.20 6.64
CA SER A 73 -13.82 -10.66 5.27
C SER A 73 -12.94 -9.98 4.20
N TRP A 74 -12.25 -8.88 4.55
CA TRP A 74 -11.30 -8.22 3.67
C TRP A 74 -9.90 -8.82 3.71
N LEU A 75 -9.57 -9.54 4.78
CA LEU A 75 -8.24 -10.10 5.00
C LEU A 75 -7.91 -11.18 3.97
N GLY A 76 -6.75 -11.06 3.36
CA GLY A 76 -6.27 -11.96 2.31
C GLY A 76 -6.97 -11.82 0.96
N GLN A 77 -7.93 -10.90 0.81
CA GLN A 77 -8.64 -10.71 -0.44
C GLN A 77 -7.82 -9.90 -1.44
N ILE A 78 -7.69 -10.41 -2.66
CA ILE A 78 -7.14 -9.64 -3.79
C ILE A 78 -8.12 -8.52 -4.14
N ILE A 79 -7.63 -7.31 -4.25
CA ILE A 79 -8.46 -6.17 -4.61
C ILE A 79 -8.58 -6.12 -6.13
N ASP A 80 -9.78 -6.45 -6.61
CA ASP A 80 -10.23 -6.30 -7.98
C ASP A 80 -11.14 -5.08 -8.13
N LYS A 81 -11.62 -4.84 -9.34
CA LYS A 81 -12.53 -3.73 -9.63
C LYS A 81 -13.80 -3.73 -8.77
N ASN A 82 -14.42 -4.90 -8.56
CA ASN A 82 -15.67 -5.01 -7.79
C ASN A 82 -15.43 -4.72 -6.31
N ARG A 83 -14.31 -5.21 -5.77
CA ARG A 83 -13.91 -4.93 -4.39
C ARG A 83 -13.53 -3.46 -4.21
N LEU A 84 -12.85 -2.86 -5.17
CA LEU A 84 -12.55 -1.43 -5.14
C LEU A 84 -13.83 -0.58 -5.13
N GLU A 85 -14.82 -0.90 -5.98
CA GLU A 85 -16.13 -0.22 -5.96
C GLU A 85 -16.85 -0.37 -4.59
N THR A 86 -16.67 -1.52 -3.95
CA THR A 86 -17.21 -1.75 -2.60
C THR A 86 -16.47 -0.92 -1.55
N LEU A 87 -15.15 -0.85 -1.62
CA LEU A 87 -14.33 0.02 -0.75
C LEU A 87 -14.70 1.50 -0.93
N GLU A 88 -14.95 1.97 -2.15
CA GLU A 88 -15.41 3.34 -2.42
C GLU A 88 -16.76 3.65 -1.73
N LYS A 89 -17.68 2.69 -1.71
CA LYS A 89 -18.97 2.82 -1.00
C LYS A 89 -18.79 2.85 0.51
N LEU A 90 -17.95 1.96 1.03
CA LEU A 90 -17.64 1.90 2.47
C LEU A 90 -16.90 3.16 2.93
N GLN A 91 -15.93 3.64 2.16
CA GLN A 91 -15.22 4.88 2.41
C GLN A 91 -16.19 6.07 2.55
N LYS A 92 -17.17 6.21 1.65
CA LYS A 92 -18.18 7.26 1.72
C LYS A 92 -19.05 7.15 2.98
N LYS A 93 -19.28 5.94 3.46
CA LYS A 93 -20.13 5.69 4.65
C LYS A 93 -19.37 5.87 5.96
N PHE A 94 -18.12 5.42 6.03
CA PHE A 94 -17.35 5.35 7.27
C PHE A 94 -16.22 6.38 7.37
N GLY A 95 -15.82 7.01 6.24
CA GLY A 95 -14.88 8.14 6.24
C GLY A 95 -13.41 7.77 6.32
N PHE A 96 -13.02 6.52 6.11
CA PHE A 96 -11.62 6.13 6.08
C PHE A 96 -10.92 6.58 4.78
N ASN A 97 -9.58 6.63 4.76
CA ASN A 97 -8.84 6.95 3.54
C ASN A 97 -8.82 5.74 2.61
N LEU A 98 -9.29 5.91 1.37
CA LEU A 98 -9.38 4.82 0.39
C LEU A 98 -8.02 4.20 0.05
N ASN A 99 -6.95 4.98 0.11
CA ASN A 99 -5.57 4.54 -0.09
C ASN A 99 -4.88 4.05 1.19
N PHE A 100 -5.62 3.97 2.29
CA PHE A 100 -5.19 3.45 3.61
C PHE A 100 -4.00 4.19 4.25
N GLU A 101 -3.70 5.41 3.80
CA GLU A 101 -2.54 6.19 4.27
C GLU A 101 -2.64 6.61 5.75
N GLY A 102 -3.83 6.55 6.34
CA GLY A 102 -4.08 6.78 7.77
C GLY A 102 -3.91 5.53 8.65
N GLY A 103 -3.49 4.39 8.08
CA GLY A 103 -3.34 3.12 8.81
C GLY A 103 -4.64 2.33 8.96
N GLU A 104 -5.64 2.61 8.14
CA GLU A 104 -6.94 1.94 8.17
C GLU A 104 -6.86 0.47 7.75
N ALA A 105 -5.93 0.19 6.83
CA ALA A 105 -5.56 -1.14 6.40
C ALA A 105 -4.10 -1.16 5.93
N GLU A 106 -3.49 -2.34 5.93
CA GLU A 106 -2.21 -2.59 5.29
C GLU A 106 -2.42 -3.48 4.07
N THR A 107 -1.61 -3.28 3.04
CA THR A 107 -1.66 -4.07 1.81
C THR A 107 -0.34 -4.79 1.56
N PHE A 108 -0.42 -5.91 0.85
CA PHE A 108 0.74 -6.67 0.42
C PHE A 108 0.64 -6.98 -1.07
N VAL A 109 1.62 -6.51 -1.85
CA VAL A 109 1.67 -6.72 -3.30
C VAL A 109 2.14 -8.13 -3.59
N ILE A 110 1.33 -8.90 -4.31
CA ILE A 110 1.64 -10.28 -4.71
C ILE A 110 2.09 -10.38 -6.18
N ASN A 111 1.75 -9.39 -7.00
CA ASN A 111 2.22 -9.27 -8.37
C ASN A 111 2.21 -7.81 -8.84
N CYS A 112 3.14 -7.45 -9.72
CA CYS A 112 3.12 -6.19 -10.44
C CYS A 112 3.99 -6.29 -11.71
N PRO A 113 3.92 -5.33 -12.64
CA PRO A 113 4.69 -5.36 -13.90
C PRO A 113 6.22 -5.41 -13.75
N LEU A 114 6.72 -5.07 -12.57
CA LEU A 114 8.17 -5.09 -12.27
C LEU A 114 8.64 -6.44 -11.70
N PHE A 115 7.72 -7.33 -11.37
CA PHE A 115 8.06 -8.64 -10.83
C PHE A 115 8.32 -9.63 -11.96
N GLU A 116 9.46 -10.32 -11.90
CA GLU A 116 9.73 -11.45 -12.81
C GLU A 116 8.82 -12.64 -12.52
N LYS A 117 8.43 -12.80 -11.27
CA LYS A 117 7.55 -13.88 -10.78
C LYS A 117 6.54 -13.34 -9.77
N SER A 118 5.31 -13.83 -9.86
CA SER A 118 4.28 -13.53 -8.85
C SER A 118 4.45 -14.38 -7.59
N LEU A 119 3.91 -13.87 -6.48
CA LEU A 119 3.85 -14.58 -5.20
C LEU A 119 2.53 -15.35 -5.10
N PHE A 120 2.62 -16.66 -4.93
CA PHE A 120 1.47 -17.51 -4.65
C PHE A 120 1.47 -17.90 -3.17
N ILE A 121 0.48 -17.41 -2.42
CA ILE A 121 0.33 -17.72 -0.99
C ILE A 121 -0.18 -19.15 -0.87
N GLN A 122 0.61 -20.02 -0.22
CA GLN A 122 0.28 -21.43 -0.03
C GLN A 122 -0.41 -21.69 1.30
N ASP A 123 0.03 -20.98 2.33
CA ASP A 123 -0.50 -21.13 3.69
C ASP A 123 -0.56 -19.77 4.37
N SER A 124 -1.61 -19.59 5.17
CA SER A 124 -1.88 -18.34 5.86
C SER A 124 -2.77 -18.57 7.08
N SER A 125 -2.71 -17.65 8.03
CA SER A 125 -3.62 -17.58 9.16
C SER A 125 -4.29 -16.22 9.25
N THR A 126 -5.46 -16.15 9.86
CA THR A 126 -6.20 -14.90 10.06
C THR A 126 -6.52 -14.75 11.53
N GLU A 127 -6.19 -13.60 12.09
CA GLU A 127 -6.56 -13.19 13.44
C GLU A 127 -7.57 -12.04 13.36
N TRP A 128 -8.58 -12.07 14.23
CA TRP A 128 -9.61 -11.04 14.32
C TRP A 128 -10.06 -10.86 15.77
N ASP A 129 -9.99 -9.64 16.28
CA ASP A 129 -10.36 -9.32 17.67
C ASP A 129 -11.76 -8.68 17.83
N GLY A 130 -12.49 -8.53 16.72
CA GLY A 130 -13.78 -7.84 16.66
C GLY A 130 -13.71 -6.43 16.08
N TYR A 131 -12.50 -5.86 15.95
CA TYR A 131 -12.27 -4.54 15.36
C TYR A 131 -11.02 -4.50 14.48
N ARG A 132 -9.95 -5.17 14.88
CA ARG A 132 -8.70 -5.26 14.16
C ARG A 132 -8.46 -6.69 13.69
N GLY A 133 -7.89 -6.79 12.50
CA GLY A 133 -7.52 -8.09 11.97
C GLY A 133 -6.20 -8.07 11.24
N ARG A 134 -5.60 -9.25 11.17
CA ARG A 134 -4.34 -9.50 10.49
C ARG A 134 -4.42 -10.78 9.69
N PHE A 135 -3.93 -10.73 8.48
CA PHE A 135 -3.68 -11.88 7.62
C PHE A 135 -2.18 -12.15 7.62
N GLU A 136 -1.77 -13.24 8.22
CA GLU A 136 -0.38 -13.66 8.30
C GLU A 136 -0.08 -14.68 7.20
N ILE A 137 0.94 -14.38 6.41
CA ILE A 137 1.41 -15.26 5.34
C ILE A 137 2.43 -16.21 5.95
N LEU A 138 2.13 -17.50 5.95
CA LEU A 138 2.98 -18.53 6.56
C LEU A 138 3.89 -19.21 5.53
N ASP A 139 3.41 -19.38 4.30
CA ASP A 139 4.20 -19.96 3.22
C ASP A 139 3.83 -19.37 1.86
N VAL A 140 4.84 -19.16 1.01
CA VAL A 140 4.68 -18.63 -0.35
C VAL A 140 5.53 -19.41 -1.35
N LYS A 141 5.04 -19.48 -2.60
CA LYS A 141 5.81 -19.93 -3.76
C LYS A 141 5.91 -18.85 -4.81
N LEU A 142 7.02 -18.82 -5.51
CA LEU A 142 7.16 -18.03 -6.72
C LEU A 142 6.50 -18.77 -7.89
N LYS A 143 5.69 -18.06 -8.66
CA LYS A 143 5.06 -18.52 -9.90
C LYS A 143 5.57 -17.68 -11.06
N ASP A 144 5.85 -18.31 -12.19
CA ASP A 144 6.17 -17.58 -13.42
C ASP A 144 4.94 -16.78 -13.86
N ASN A 145 5.16 -15.53 -14.24
CA ASN A 145 4.11 -14.69 -14.81
C ASN A 145 3.72 -15.22 -16.20
N ALA A 146 2.42 -15.31 -16.47
CA ALA A 146 1.89 -15.80 -17.73
C ALA A 146 2.08 -14.79 -18.87
#